data_a7dfdc9cbb04b58c217ee1c2c00d0f02
#
_entry.id   a7dfdc9cbb04b58c217ee1c2c00d0f02
#
_cell.length_a   1.000
_cell.length_b   1.000
_cell.length_c   1.000
_cell.angle_alpha   90.00
_cell.angle_beta   90.00
_cell.angle_gamma   90.00
#
_symmetry.space_group_name_H-M   'P 1'
#
loop_
_entity.id
_entity.type
_entity.pdbx_description
1 polymer ?
#
loop_
_entity_poly.entity_id
_entity_poly.type
_entity_poly.pdbx_seq_one_letter_code
_entity_poly.pdbx_strand_id
1 'polypeptide(L)'
;MSTQMSKRKIIPYNPKLTVLARKLRNESTETEIYLWLKLKGKQMYGYDFHRQKPIDNYILDFFCYELMLGIEVDGYSHQFLEVYTKDGVKEKRMNELGITVLRFSDEQVLKDMENVIRAIEFFIYEFEKHTPNPSQEGSS
;
A
#
# COMPACT_ATOMS: atom_id res chain seq x y z
N MET A 1 -4.41 -24.56 13.38
CA MET A 1 -3.87 -24.25 13.99
C MET A 1 -3.49 -22.98 13.97
N SER A 2 -3.24 -22.61 14.82
CA SER A 2 -2.96 -21.24 14.99
C SER A 2 -1.87 -20.75 14.08
N THR A 3 -1.28 -21.64 13.37
CA THR A 3 -0.24 -21.18 12.49
C THR A 3 -0.73 -20.21 11.46
N GLN A 4 -1.98 -20.31 11.08
CA GLN A 4 -2.47 -19.37 10.13
C GLN A 4 -2.46 -18.00 10.68
N MET A 5 -2.77 -17.86 11.94
CA MET A 5 -2.81 -16.55 12.51
C MET A 5 -1.46 -15.97 12.62
N SER A 6 -0.47 -16.79 12.84
CA SER A 6 0.86 -16.26 13.01
C SER A 6 1.49 -15.79 11.71
N LYS A 7 0.86 -16.09 10.58
CA LYS A 7 1.42 -15.67 9.32
C LYS A 7 1.23 -14.20 9.04
N ARG A 8 0.23 -13.60 9.63
CA ARG A 8 0.03 -12.17 9.44
C ARG A 8 0.68 -11.45 10.60
N LYS A 9 1.70 -10.68 10.30
CA LYS A 9 2.36 -9.92 11.33
C LYS A 9 1.42 -8.88 11.90
N ILE A 10 1.55 -8.67 13.18
CA ILE A 10 0.86 -7.57 13.81
C ILE A 10 1.77 -6.37 13.68
N ILE A 11 1.33 -5.37 12.96
CA ILE A 11 2.13 -4.17 12.76
C ILE A 11 1.58 -3.10 13.68
N PRO A 12 2.38 -2.66 14.64
CA PRO A 12 1.89 -1.68 15.60
C PRO A 12 1.65 -0.32 14.93
N TYR A 13 0.73 0.42 15.47
CA TYR A 13 0.48 1.75 15.00
C TYR A 13 0.00 2.61 16.16
N ASN A 14 0.17 3.92 16.01
CA ASN A 14 -0.27 4.88 16.99
C ASN A 14 -1.80 4.98 16.95
N PRO A 15 -2.51 4.60 18.01
CA PRO A 15 -3.98 4.60 17.98
C PRO A 15 -4.57 5.97 17.73
N LYS A 16 -3.83 7.04 18.01
CA LYS A 16 -4.33 8.38 17.76
C LYS A 16 -4.57 8.63 16.28
N LEU A 17 -3.95 7.83 15.42
CA LEU A 17 -4.11 8.00 13.99
C LEU A 17 -5.43 7.43 13.47
N THR A 18 -6.14 6.67 14.28
CA THR A 18 -7.39 6.05 13.83
C THR A 18 -8.43 7.08 13.40
N VAL A 19 -8.56 8.14 14.21
CA VAL A 19 -9.53 9.19 13.89
C VAL A 19 -9.11 9.92 12.63
N LEU A 20 -7.82 10.24 12.51
CA LEU A 20 -7.32 10.93 11.34
C LEU A 20 -7.51 10.08 10.09
N ALA A 21 -7.23 8.77 10.19
CA ALA A 21 -7.40 7.88 9.04
C ALA A 21 -8.85 7.85 8.57
N ARG A 22 -9.78 7.84 9.52
CA ARG A 22 -11.20 7.87 9.15
C ARG A 22 -11.55 9.18 8.44
N LYS A 23 -11.02 10.27 8.94
CA LYS A 23 -11.27 11.57 8.32
C LYS A 23 -10.69 11.58 6.90
N LEU A 24 -9.49 11.06 6.71
CA LEU A 24 -8.88 11.04 5.40
C LEU A 24 -9.65 10.16 4.42
N ARG A 25 -10.23 9.06 4.90
CA ARG A 25 -11.07 8.23 4.03
C ARG A 25 -12.31 8.99 3.59
N ASN A 26 -12.87 9.79 4.49
CA ASN A 26 -14.08 10.56 4.15
C ASN A 26 -13.76 11.75 3.25
N GLU A 27 -12.52 12.20 3.26
CA GLU A 27 -12.08 13.34 2.46
C GLU A 27 -11.11 12.92 1.37
N SER A 28 -11.26 11.72 0.85
CA SER A 28 -10.36 11.23 -0.18
C SER A 28 -10.35 12.14 -1.41
N THR A 29 -9.18 12.30 -1.99
CA THR A 29 -9.07 13.08 -3.21
C THR A 29 -9.63 12.28 -4.38
N GLU A 30 -9.89 12.96 -5.47
CA GLU A 30 -10.37 12.31 -6.68
C GLU A 30 -9.37 11.25 -7.14
N THR A 31 -8.10 11.55 -7.07
CA THR A 31 -7.05 10.63 -7.47
C THR A 31 -7.06 9.37 -6.61
N GLU A 32 -7.19 9.54 -5.31
CA GLU A 32 -7.22 8.41 -4.40
C GLU A 32 -8.45 7.53 -4.67
N ILE A 33 -9.59 8.16 -4.93
CA ILE A 33 -10.80 7.42 -5.23
C ILE A 33 -10.62 6.60 -6.52
N TYR A 34 -10.02 7.22 -7.51
CA TYR A 34 -9.83 6.58 -8.80
C TYR A 34 -8.96 5.33 -8.67
N LEU A 35 -7.87 5.44 -7.93
CA LEU A 35 -7.01 4.27 -7.73
C LEU A 35 -7.70 3.23 -6.83
N TRP A 36 -8.42 3.69 -5.82
CA TRP A 36 -9.12 2.76 -4.92
C TRP A 36 -10.10 1.88 -5.68
N LEU A 37 -10.76 2.43 -6.69
CA LEU A 37 -11.70 1.65 -7.48
C LEU A 37 -11.01 0.49 -8.20
N LYS A 38 -9.71 0.58 -8.41
CA LYS A 38 -8.96 -0.51 -9.04
C LYS A 38 -8.44 -1.52 -8.03
N LEU A 39 -8.33 -1.12 -6.77
CA LEU A 39 -7.73 -1.96 -5.75
C LEU A 39 -8.73 -2.68 -4.85
N LYS A 40 -9.89 -2.09 -4.66
CA LYS A 40 -10.84 -2.60 -3.68
C LYS A 40 -11.44 -3.93 -4.11
N GLY A 41 -12.00 -4.63 -3.13
CA GLY A 41 -12.77 -5.83 -3.43
C GLY A 41 -11.93 -7.01 -3.89
N LYS A 42 -10.66 -7.01 -3.54
CA LYS A 42 -9.75 -8.10 -3.89
C LYS A 42 -9.65 -8.33 -5.38
N GLN A 43 -9.94 -7.30 -6.18
CA GLN A 43 -9.91 -7.47 -7.62
C GLN A 43 -8.49 -7.48 -8.19
N MET A 44 -7.50 -7.07 -7.38
CA MET A 44 -6.12 -7.12 -7.82
C MET A 44 -5.54 -8.49 -7.41
N TYR A 45 -5.83 -9.48 -8.22
CA TYR A 45 -5.33 -10.86 -8.03
C TYR A 45 -5.68 -11.47 -6.67
N GLY A 46 -6.79 -11.04 -6.11
CA GLY A 46 -7.26 -11.61 -4.85
C GLY A 46 -6.67 -10.99 -3.60
N TYR A 47 -5.80 -10.01 -3.76
CA TYR A 47 -5.18 -9.37 -2.60
C TYR A 47 -6.09 -8.29 -2.02
N ASP A 48 -6.09 -8.21 -0.69
CA ASP A 48 -6.98 -7.32 0.02
C ASP A 48 -6.26 -6.03 0.38
N PHE A 49 -6.56 -4.97 -0.35
CA PHE A 49 -5.99 -3.66 -0.08
C PHE A 49 -6.89 -2.84 0.83
N HIS A 50 -6.28 -2.09 1.71
CA HIS A 50 -6.98 -1.19 2.63
C HIS A 50 -6.55 0.23 2.34
N ARG A 51 -7.43 1.19 2.56
CA ARG A 51 -7.07 2.60 2.35
C ARG A 51 -6.84 3.30 3.68
N GLN A 52 -6.00 4.31 3.63
CA GLN A 52 -5.69 5.15 4.78
C GLN A 52 -5.40 4.29 6.00
N LYS A 53 -4.36 3.50 5.89
CA LYS A 53 -4.04 2.52 6.92
C LYS A 53 -2.97 3.04 7.87
N PRO A 54 -3.26 3.15 9.16
CA PRO A 54 -2.23 3.53 10.13
C PRO A 54 -1.19 2.43 10.27
N ILE A 55 0.05 2.81 10.14
CA ILE A 55 1.19 1.92 10.32
C ILE A 55 2.22 2.70 11.12
N ASP A 56 2.59 2.21 12.30
CA ASP A 56 3.54 2.91 13.14
C ASP A 56 3.01 4.33 13.40
N ASN A 57 3.75 5.37 13.14
CA ASN A 57 3.32 6.74 13.32
C ASN A 57 2.89 7.41 12.02
N TYR A 58 2.58 6.59 11.01
CA TYR A 58 2.24 7.11 9.69
C TYR A 58 0.93 6.53 9.20
N ILE A 59 0.39 7.10 8.15
CA ILE A 59 -0.79 6.57 7.48
C ILE A 59 -0.40 6.37 6.03
N LEU A 60 -0.58 5.14 5.54
CA LEU A 60 -0.34 4.84 4.13
C LEU A 60 -1.64 5.00 3.36
N ASP A 61 -1.57 5.59 2.18
CA ASP A 61 -2.78 5.77 1.37
C ASP A 61 -3.45 4.43 1.08
N PHE A 62 -2.66 3.43 0.71
CA PHE A 62 -3.16 2.07 0.51
C PHE A 62 -2.16 1.08 1.05
N PHE A 63 -2.64 -0.02 1.59
CA PHE A 63 -1.76 -1.04 2.15
C PHE A 63 -2.34 -2.42 1.99
N CYS A 64 -1.49 -3.37 1.66
CA CYS A 64 -1.86 -4.79 1.57
C CYS A 64 -0.95 -5.58 2.50
N TYR A 65 -1.54 -6.24 3.49
CA TYR A 65 -0.77 -7.04 4.45
C TYR A 65 -0.07 -8.22 3.81
N GLU A 66 -0.78 -8.91 2.94
CA GLU A 66 -0.23 -10.12 2.34
C GLU A 66 1.02 -9.83 1.54
N LEU A 67 1.05 -8.69 0.89
CA LEU A 67 2.18 -8.31 0.06
C LEU A 67 3.20 -7.46 0.81
N MET A 68 2.85 -6.99 1.99
CA MET A 68 3.64 -6.00 2.72
C MET A 68 3.97 -4.84 1.79
N LEU A 69 2.94 -4.37 1.10
CA LEU A 69 3.06 -3.33 0.10
C LEU A 69 2.22 -2.12 0.45
N GLY A 70 2.86 -0.97 0.49
CA GLY A 70 2.16 0.30 0.63
C GLY A 70 2.17 1.03 -0.70
N ILE A 71 1.13 1.77 -0.97
CA ILE A 71 1.04 2.59 -2.18
C ILE A 71 0.68 3.99 -1.75
N GLU A 72 1.42 4.95 -2.27
CA GLU A 72 1.19 6.37 -1.95
C GLU A 72 0.96 7.13 -3.23
N VAL A 73 0.00 8.04 -3.18
CA VAL A 73 -0.27 8.92 -4.31
C VAL A 73 0.19 10.31 -3.91
N ASP A 74 1.20 10.82 -4.61
CA ASP A 74 1.74 12.12 -4.26
C ASP A 74 1.07 13.21 -5.07
N GLY A 75 0.48 14.15 -4.37
CA GLY A 75 -0.11 15.30 -4.99
C GLY A 75 0.97 16.16 -5.59
N TYR A 76 0.57 16.96 -6.59
CA TYR A 76 1.44 17.83 -7.21
C TYR A 76 1.79 18.85 -6.22
N SER A 77 2.93 19.22 -5.95
CA SER A 77 2.91 19.80 -4.85
C SER A 77 3.80 20.83 -4.57
N HIS A 78 3.20 21.83 -4.26
CA HIS A 78 3.73 22.89 -3.53
C HIS A 78 4.35 22.42 -2.25
N GLN A 79 4.05 21.22 -1.88
CA GLN A 79 4.62 20.64 -0.71
C GLN A 79 5.76 19.74 -1.07
N PHE A 80 6.26 19.88 -2.28
CA PHE A 80 7.27 18.99 -2.79
C PHE A 80 8.47 18.85 -1.85
N LEU A 81 9.01 19.96 -1.39
CA LEU A 81 10.17 19.88 -0.53
C LEU A 81 9.87 19.23 0.81
N GLU A 82 8.72 19.53 1.34
CA GLU A 82 8.32 18.96 2.60
C GLU A 82 8.12 17.46 2.48
N VAL A 83 7.47 17.07 1.42
CA VAL A 83 7.24 15.65 1.16
C VAL A 83 8.58 14.94 0.98
N TYR A 84 9.49 15.57 0.25
CA TYR A 84 10.78 14.96 0.01
C TYR A 84 11.51 14.70 1.31
N THR A 85 11.51 15.65 2.22
CA THR A 85 12.19 15.50 3.48
C THR A 85 11.52 14.47 4.38
N LYS A 86 10.21 14.57 4.50
CA LYS A 86 9.48 13.67 5.38
C LYS A 86 9.46 12.26 4.85
N ASP A 87 9.44 12.12 3.54
CA ASP A 87 9.35 10.79 2.94
C ASP A 87 10.63 10.00 3.14
N GLY A 88 11.77 10.67 3.23
CA GLY A 88 13.00 9.96 3.51
C GLY A 88 12.92 9.21 4.83
N VAL A 89 12.38 9.85 5.85
CA VAL A 89 12.24 9.25 7.18
C VAL A 89 11.16 8.18 7.16
N LYS A 90 10.04 8.49 6.53
CA LYS A 90 8.92 7.56 6.47
C LYS A 90 9.31 6.29 5.73
N GLU A 91 9.97 6.45 4.60
CA GLU A 91 10.34 5.31 3.78
C GLU A 91 11.33 4.42 4.50
N LYS A 92 12.28 5.03 5.19
CA LYS A 92 13.24 4.26 5.97
C LYS A 92 12.51 3.43 7.03
N ARG A 93 11.55 4.04 7.71
CA ARG A 93 10.79 3.33 8.72
C ARG A 93 9.98 2.19 8.11
N MET A 94 9.37 2.44 6.95
CA MET A 94 8.62 1.38 6.27
C MET A 94 9.54 0.22 5.92
N ASN A 95 10.74 0.53 5.42
CA ASN A 95 11.70 -0.52 5.09
C ASN A 95 12.09 -1.32 6.33
N GLU A 96 12.27 -0.65 7.45
CA GLU A 96 12.58 -1.35 8.69
C GLU A 96 11.47 -2.30 9.10
N LEU A 97 10.25 -1.96 8.77
CA LEU A 97 9.10 -2.80 9.08
C LEU A 97 8.85 -3.87 8.02
N GLY A 98 9.66 -3.90 6.98
CA GLY A 98 9.52 -4.88 5.92
C GLY A 98 8.48 -4.50 4.87
N ILE A 99 8.13 -3.22 4.81
CA ILE A 99 7.11 -2.74 3.88
C ILE A 99 7.78 -2.05 2.71
N THR A 100 7.40 -2.44 1.50
CA THR A 100 7.82 -1.76 0.29
C THR A 100 6.76 -0.72 -0.05
N VAL A 101 7.19 0.47 -0.45
CA VAL A 101 6.25 1.53 -0.81
C VAL A 101 6.44 1.89 -2.28
N LEU A 102 5.35 1.83 -3.03
CA LEU A 102 5.33 2.30 -4.42
C LEU A 102 4.66 3.66 -4.41
N ARG A 103 5.23 4.59 -5.15
CA ARG A 103 4.69 5.95 -5.23
C ARG A 103 4.31 6.29 -6.63
N PHE A 104 3.16 6.90 -6.77
CA PHE A 104 2.68 7.37 -8.06
C PHE A 104 2.23 8.81 -7.91
N SER A 105 2.41 9.61 -8.95
CA SER A 105 1.93 10.98 -8.92
C SER A 105 0.45 11.01 -9.25
N ASP A 106 -0.20 12.11 -8.88
CA ASP A 106 -1.59 12.32 -9.28
C ASP A 106 -1.75 12.19 -10.78
N GLU A 107 -0.82 12.76 -11.52
CA GLU A 107 -0.89 12.73 -12.97
C GLU A 107 -0.82 11.31 -13.50
N GLN A 108 0.05 10.49 -12.94
CA GLN A 108 0.12 9.09 -13.36
C GLN A 108 -1.19 8.36 -13.13
N VAL A 109 -1.78 8.59 -11.98
CA VAL A 109 -3.04 7.90 -11.64
C VAL A 109 -4.17 8.37 -12.55
N LEU A 110 -4.24 9.69 -12.81
CA LEU A 110 -5.33 10.24 -13.60
C LEU A 110 -5.17 10.02 -15.09
N LYS A 111 -3.94 10.01 -15.58
CA LYS A 111 -3.72 9.96 -17.01
C LYS A 111 -3.02 8.70 -17.51
N ASP A 112 -2.47 7.91 -16.62
CA ASP A 112 -1.68 6.76 -17.04
C ASP A 112 -1.96 5.57 -16.14
N MET A 113 -3.21 5.37 -15.81
CA MET A 113 -3.63 4.30 -14.89
C MET A 113 -3.14 2.94 -15.35
N GLU A 114 -3.08 2.73 -16.64
CA GLU A 114 -2.65 1.44 -17.16
C GLU A 114 -1.24 1.10 -16.68
N ASN A 115 -0.34 2.07 -16.71
CA ASN A 115 1.01 1.82 -16.25
C ASN A 115 1.11 1.76 -14.72
N VAL A 116 0.23 2.47 -14.03
CA VAL A 116 0.15 2.34 -12.57
C VAL A 116 -0.22 0.90 -12.22
N ILE A 117 -1.24 0.37 -12.87
CA ILE A 117 -1.69 -1.00 -12.62
C ILE A 117 -0.60 -2.00 -12.98
N ARG A 118 0.10 -1.77 -14.09
CA ARG A 118 1.18 -2.66 -14.49
C ARG A 118 2.30 -2.70 -13.46
N ALA A 119 2.61 -1.56 -12.86
CA ALA A 119 3.66 -1.53 -11.84
C ALA A 119 3.25 -2.35 -10.63
N ILE A 120 1.98 -2.26 -10.23
CA ILE A 120 1.47 -3.03 -9.10
C ILE A 120 1.47 -4.52 -9.46
N GLU A 121 1.04 -4.85 -10.66
CA GLU A 121 1.03 -6.23 -11.11
C GLU A 121 2.43 -6.81 -11.15
N PHE A 122 3.39 -6.01 -11.59
CA PHE A 122 4.77 -6.46 -11.64
C PHE A 122 5.29 -6.75 -10.23
N PHE A 123 4.93 -5.90 -9.27
CA PHE A 123 5.32 -6.15 -7.89
C PHE A 123 4.72 -7.47 -7.40
N ILE A 124 3.46 -7.71 -7.69
CA ILE A 124 2.79 -8.93 -7.27
C ILE A 124 3.47 -10.14 -7.91
N TYR A 125 3.77 -10.03 -9.20
CA TYR A 125 4.42 -11.11 -9.92
C TYR A 125 5.78 -11.44 -9.28
N GLU A 126 6.59 -10.44 -9.00
CA GLU A 126 7.88 -10.65 -8.39
C GLU A 126 7.77 -11.20 -6.98
N PHE A 127 6.78 -10.70 -6.25
CA PHE A 127 6.54 -11.19 -4.90
C PHE A 127 6.21 -12.69 -4.91
N GLU A 128 5.32 -13.09 -5.80
CA GLU A 128 4.90 -14.48 -5.87
C GLU A 128 6.03 -15.39 -6.36
N LYS A 129 6.87 -14.84 -7.19
CA LYS A 129 7.98 -15.59 -7.71
C LYS A 129 9.02 -15.89 -6.62
N HIS A 130 9.24 -14.92 -5.73
CA HIS A 130 10.24 -15.05 -4.68
C HIS A 130 9.68 -15.52 -3.35
N THR A 131 8.37 -15.69 -3.27
CA THR A 131 7.72 -16.12 -2.04
C THR A 131 6.80 -17.29 -2.40
N PRO A 132 7.34 -18.48 -2.43
CA PRO A 132 6.58 -19.63 -2.90
C PRO A 132 5.28 -19.81 -2.15
N ASN A 133 4.26 -20.12 -2.90
CA ASN A 133 2.95 -20.39 -2.36
C ASN A 133 2.86 -21.89 -2.13
N PRO A 134 2.40 -22.35 -0.99
CA PRO A 134 2.29 -23.80 -0.76
C PRO A 134 1.49 -24.52 -1.82
N SER A 135 0.47 -23.88 -2.37
CA SER A 135 -0.28 -24.57 -3.41
C SER A 135 0.52 -24.70 -4.67
N GLN A 136 1.40 -23.77 -4.97
CA GLN A 136 2.25 -23.91 -6.14
C GLN A 136 3.25 -25.01 -5.93
N GLU A 137 3.78 -25.10 -4.76
CA GLU A 137 4.72 -26.18 -4.46
C GLU A 137 4.03 -27.51 -4.59
N GLY A 138 2.82 -27.59 -4.12
CA GLY A 138 2.11 -28.83 -4.18
C GLY A 138 1.81 -29.26 -5.59
N SER A 139 1.75 -28.33 -6.51
CA SER A 139 1.42 -28.65 -7.87
C SER A 139 2.63 -29.04 -8.68
N SER A 140 3.79 -28.84 -8.18
CA SER A 140 4.97 -29.15 -8.98
C SER A 140 5.50 -30.56 -8.75
#